data_73d82068cae3517af800c4fb594292e8
#
_entry.id   73d82068cae3517af800c4fb594292e8
#
_cell.length_a   1.000
_cell.length_b   1.000
_cell.length_c   1.000
_cell.angle_alpha   90.00
_cell.angle_beta   90.00
_cell.angle_gamma   90.00
#
_symmetry.space_group_name_H-M   'P 1'
#
loop_
_entity.id
_entity.type
_entity.pdbx_description
1 polymer ?
#
loop_
_entity_poly.entity_id
_entity_poly.type
_entity_poly.pdbx_seq_one_letter_code
_entity_poly.pdbx_strand_id
1 'polypeptide(L)'
;MTDGSWVRARPLWARWPWNAVFGASLIALAGGLLWWMLNTSCGDGVRRVGPDGQCVGVTDGKYHYTQNVAKVSALIRKENRAVEQEESKNGTPYVSIVYLMPMVPDEKDSNTVDALRHELQGAYAAQYDANHHFSNGDVPRIKLLLANSGSSAEQRSAALDEIRKRIEADRIVAVAGLGTSTNATKEMIRKVTRPRSEGGLELGAVGAVLTADTFDEVEGLVRVAPTNSDEAAAAAAFLQSKEYAGKRVLVVQDSKPDDQYTRTLSQAFLKALPEKRRFARVEQYDSSQAGSATNFKALMANLCTYKPDVVYFAGRGVDLPKLLAPLRTRICNDRPLTVFAGDDVSQSPQAAGFDEILETLRDGNVELLYTGLAHPGAWKLAEGAYPTEGAFGEKGSYRKFFRNDQLDDGQAIMGHDAVTTAVSAIRLEGGTAADQKVSGSMMMQRWKSLHGVHAVAGASGLISLQNNGSPERKAVPVIEIGSDGIVRTVAVSANGGDPLTRKDLAG
;
A
#
# COMPACT_ATOMS: atom_id res chain seq x y z
N MET A 1 11.73 -66.24 -74.64
CA MET A 1 10.77 -65.90 -73.58
C MET A 1 11.48 -64.95 -72.65
N THR A 2 11.34 -63.61 -72.84
CA THR A 2 12.01 -62.60 -72.06
C THR A 2 10.97 -61.95 -71.15
N ASP A 3 11.17 -62.16 -69.86
CA ASP A 3 10.27 -61.66 -68.83
C ASP A 3 10.68 -60.19 -68.48
N GLY A 4 9.87 -59.25 -68.94
CA GLY A 4 10.12 -57.82 -68.75
C GLY A 4 9.48 -57.32 -67.48
N SER A 5 10.20 -57.26 -66.36
CA SER A 5 9.76 -56.65 -65.14
C SER A 5 9.72 -55.11 -65.25
N TRP A 6 8.53 -54.55 -65.36
CA TRP A 6 8.30 -53.10 -65.39
C TRP A 6 8.47 -52.53 -63.93
N VAL A 7 9.56 -51.80 -63.69
CA VAL A 7 9.74 -51.01 -62.46
C VAL A 7 8.91 -49.74 -62.62
N ARG A 8 7.76 -49.63 -61.94
CA ARG A 8 6.97 -48.40 -61.83
C ARG A 8 7.75 -47.34 -61.10
N ALA A 9 8.19 -46.31 -61.81
CA ALA A 9 8.74 -45.14 -61.14
C ALA A 9 7.68 -44.51 -60.21
N ARG A 10 8.02 -44.34 -58.94
CA ARG A 10 7.14 -43.63 -57.97
C ARG A 10 6.94 -42.20 -58.43
N PRO A 11 5.71 -41.65 -58.46
CA PRO A 11 5.42 -40.31 -58.92
C PRO A 11 6.17 -39.27 -58.06
N LEU A 12 6.69 -38.23 -58.70
CA LEU A 12 7.55 -37.19 -58.08
C LEU A 12 6.90 -36.48 -56.90
N TRP A 13 5.54 -36.45 -56.83
CA TRP A 13 4.81 -35.91 -55.69
C TRP A 13 4.88 -36.77 -54.44
N ALA A 14 5.21 -38.07 -54.52
CA ALA A 14 5.41 -38.93 -53.35
C ALA A 14 6.80 -38.79 -52.72
N ARG A 15 7.65 -37.92 -53.25
CA ARG A 15 8.98 -37.57 -52.73
C ARG A 15 9.04 -36.17 -52.11
N TRP A 16 7.92 -35.46 -52.01
CA TRP A 16 7.92 -34.22 -51.24
C TRP A 16 7.94 -34.59 -49.77
N PRO A 17 9.01 -34.17 -49.13
CA PRO A 17 9.46 -34.94 -47.99
C PRO A 17 8.64 -34.52 -46.77
N TRP A 18 8.28 -35.52 -46.01
CA TRP A 18 7.91 -35.38 -44.64
C TRP A 18 8.80 -34.36 -43.89
N ASN A 19 10.07 -34.25 -44.27
CA ASN A 19 11.02 -33.25 -43.78
C ASN A 19 10.61 -31.78 -44.10
N ALA A 20 9.97 -31.48 -45.25
CA ALA A 20 9.48 -30.14 -45.57
C ALA A 20 8.20 -29.81 -44.74
N VAL A 21 7.34 -30.81 -44.55
CA VAL A 21 6.16 -30.67 -43.68
C VAL A 21 6.60 -30.50 -42.20
N PHE A 22 7.54 -31.29 -41.74
CA PHE A 22 8.15 -31.12 -40.40
C PHE A 22 8.86 -29.78 -40.27
N GLY A 23 9.62 -29.33 -41.25
CA GLY A 23 10.28 -28.03 -41.26
C GLY A 23 9.29 -26.86 -41.23
N ALA A 24 8.23 -26.90 -42.02
CA ALA A 24 7.18 -25.90 -42.01
C ALA A 24 6.39 -25.88 -40.71
N SER A 25 6.12 -27.04 -40.09
CA SER A 25 5.47 -27.17 -38.78
C SER A 25 6.33 -26.64 -37.64
N LEU A 26 7.65 -26.87 -37.66
CA LEU A 26 8.59 -26.30 -36.70
C LEU A 26 8.71 -24.77 -36.82
N ILE A 27 8.72 -24.26 -38.04
CA ILE A 27 8.74 -22.79 -38.28
C ILE A 27 7.42 -22.16 -37.86
N ALA A 28 6.27 -22.79 -38.12
CA ALA A 28 4.96 -22.32 -37.66
C ALA A 28 4.83 -22.36 -36.15
N LEU A 29 5.34 -23.41 -35.48
CA LEU A 29 5.38 -23.51 -34.03
C LEU A 29 6.34 -22.48 -33.42
N ALA A 30 7.52 -22.33 -33.99
CA ALA A 30 8.50 -21.31 -33.54
C ALA A 30 7.97 -19.90 -33.78
N GLY A 31 7.33 -19.63 -34.92
CA GLY A 31 6.66 -18.36 -35.22
C GLY A 31 5.48 -18.08 -34.32
N GLY A 32 4.67 -19.10 -34.03
CA GLY A 32 3.55 -19.02 -33.07
C GLY A 32 4.03 -18.78 -31.63
N LEU A 33 5.06 -19.46 -31.21
CA LEU A 33 5.70 -19.25 -29.89
C LEU A 33 6.32 -17.83 -29.79
N LEU A 34 7.02 -17.40 -30.83
CA LEU A 34 7.60 -16.05 -30.87
C LEU A 34 6.51 -14.98 -30.88
N TRP A 35 5.47 -15.14 -31.68
CA TRP A 35 4.32 -14.25 -31.70
C TRP A 35 3.61 -14.22 -30.33
N TRP A 36 3.40 -15.39 -29.71
CA TRP A 36 2.81 -15.51 -28.36
C TRP A 36 3.69 -14.83 -27.31
N MET A 37 5.02 -15.07 -27.32
CA MET A 37 5.97 -14.40 -26.44
C MET A 37 5.96 -12.87 -26.62
N LEU A 38 5.99 -12.38 -27.87
CA LEU A 38 5.97 -10.95 -28.17
C LEU A 38 4.64 -10.30 -27.76
N ASN A 39 3.53 -11.04 -27.86
CA ASN A 39 2.19 -10.51 -27.53
C ASN A 39 1.86 -10.58 -26.04
N THR A 40 2.53 -11.46 -25.29
CA THR A 40 2.33 -11.62 -23.84
C THR A 40 3.39 -10.93 -22.99
N SER A 41 4.55 -10.56 -23.56
CA SER A 41 5.62 -9.87 -22.84
C SER A 41 5.37 -8.36 -22.80
N CYS A 42 5.40 -7.79 -21.58
CA CYS A 42 5.44 -6.34 -21.37
C CYS A 42 6.89 -5.84 -21.19
N GLY A 43 7.76 -6.70 -20.67
CA GLY A 43 9.15 -6.42 -20.39
C GLY A 43 9.82 -7.61 -19.70
N ASP A 44 11.09 -7.47 -19.35
CA ASP A 44 11.84 -8.48 -18.63
C ASP A 44 11.25 -8.67 -17.22
N GLY A 45 10.79 -9.90 -16.91
CA GLY A 45 10.10 -10.22 -15.66
C GLY A 45 8.67 -9.68 -15.56
N VAL A 46 8.11 -9.09 -16.64
CA VAL A 46 6.76 -8.53 -16.66
C VAL A 46 5.97 -9.08 -17.84
N ARG A 47 4.79 -9.63 -17.60
CA ARG A 47 3.95 -10.25 -18.65
C ARG A 47 2.48 -9.86 -18.50
N ARG A 48 1.75 -9.95 -19.60
CA ARG A 48 0.29 -9.77 -19.63
C ARG A 48 -0.39 -10.98 -19.01
N VAL A 49 -1.30 -10.75 -18.06
CA VAL A 49 -2.05 -11.81 -17.36
C VAL A 49 -3.49 -11.37 -17.15
N GLY A 50 -4.40 -12.33 -17.22
CA GLY A 50 -5.82 -12.11 -17.01
C GLY A 50 -6.56 -11.54 -18.23
N PRO A 51 -7.90 -11.47 -18.15
CA PRO A 51 -8.75 -11.04 -19.27
C PRO A 51 -8.60 -9.55 -19.62
N ASP A 52 -8.20 -8.73 -18.66
CA ASP A 52 -7.88 -7.31 -18.83
C ASP A 52 -6.49 -7.06 -19.44
N GLY A 53 -5.68 -8.12 -19.58
CA GLY A 53 -4.35 -8.05 -20.15
C GLY A 53 -3.39 -7.17 -19.36
N GLN A 54 -3.58 -7.00 -18.07
CA GLN A 54 -2.72 -6.17 -17.23
C GLN A 54 -1.29 -6.74 -17.15
N CYS A 55 -0.30 -5.87 -17.21
CA CYS A 55 1.11 -6.24 -17.09
C CYS A 55 1.47 -6.44 -15.63
N VAL A 56 1.79 -7.67 -15.22
CA VAL A 56 2.16 -8.05 -13.86
C VAL A 56 3.52 -8.73 -13.82
N GLY A 57 4.18 -8.71 -12.67
CA GLY A 57 5.50 -9.30 -12.47
C GLY A 57 6.45 -8.38 -11.73
N VAL A 58 7.76 -8.51 -11.96
CA VAL A 58 8.83 -7.81 -11.23
C VAL A 58 9.78 -7.11 -12.18
N THR A 59 10.13 -5.86 -11.87
CA THR A 59 11.10 -5.05 -12.64
C THR A 59 12.16 -4.40 -11.72
N ASP A 60 13.34 -4.15 -12.24
CA ASP A 60 14.39 -3.35 -11.61
C ASP A 60 14.19 -1.83 -11.80
N GLY A 61 13.03 -1.42 -12.32
CA GLY A 61 12.71 -0.05 -12.75
C GLY A 61 12.92 0.18 -14.25
N LYS A 62 13.32 -0.85 -15.02
CA LYS A 62 13.41 -0.76 -16.48
C LYS A 62 12.04 -0.63 -17.14
N TYR A 63 11.06 -1.32 -16.62
CA TYR A 63 9.65 -1.21 -16.99
C TYR A 63 8.91 -0.33 -15.97
N HIS A 64 8.05 0.56 -16.41
CA HIS A 64 7.14 1.34 -15.57
C HIS A 64 5.71 0.94 -15.88
N TYR A 65 4.95 0.60 -14.84
CA TYR A 65 3.60 0.06 -14.97
C TYR A 65 2.59 1.11 -15.46
N THR A 66 2.78 2.37 -15.08
CA THR A 66 2.02 3.53 -15.56
C THR A 66 2.95 4.70 -15.84
N GLN A 67 2.51 5.65 -16.67
CA GLN A 67 3.31 6.84 -16.99
C GLN A 67 3.63 7.68 -15.75
N ASN A 68 2.71 7.72 -14.77
CA ASN A 68 2.88 8.50 -13.55
C ASN A 68 4.06 8.04 -12.69
N VAL A 69 4.41 6.77 -12.75
CA VAL A 69 5.54 6.22 -11.98
C VAL A 69 6.84 6.13 -12.80
N ALA A 70 6.85 6.59 -14.06
CA ALA A 70 8.01 6.48 -14.95
C ALA A 70 9.26 7.17 -14.37
N LYS A 71 9.11 8.37 -13.80
CA LYS A 71 10.23 9.12 -13.19
C LYS A 71 10.82 8.38 -12.01
N VAL A 72 10.00 7.91 -11.05
CA VAL A 72 10.49 7.19 -9.87
C VAL A 72 11.08 5.83 -10.25
N SER A 73 10.49 5.12 -11.21
CA SER A 73 11.05 3.86 -11.74
C SER A 73 12.43 4.04 -12.34
N ALA A 74 12.65 5.14 -13.10
CA ALA A 74 13.95 5.45 -13.68
C ALA A 74 15.00 5.79 -12.58
N LEU A 75 14.61 6.47 -11.50
CA LEU A 75 15.48 6.76 -10.37
C LEU A 75 15.86 5.48 -9.62
N ILE A 76 14.90 4.61 -9.33
CA ILE A 76 15.14 3.29 -8.72
C ILE A 76 16.10 2.46 -9.58
N ARG A 77 15.90 2.42 -10.89
CA ARG A 77 16.80 1.72 -11.81
C ARG A 77 18.23 2.27 -11.77
N LYS A 78 18.36 3.59 -11.74
CA LYS A 78 19.67 4.24 -11.64
C LYS A 78 20.38 3.84 -10.35
N GLU A 79 19.66 3.85 -9.23
CA GLU A 79 20.20 3.49 -7.92
C GLU A 79 20.57 1.99 -7.87
N ASN A 80 19.71 1.10 -8.36
CA ASN A 80 19.99 -0.34 -8.44
C ASN A 80 21.27 -0.64 -9.22
N ARG A 81 21.49 0.05 -10.34
CA ARG A 81 22.73 -0.08 -11.13
C ARG A 81 23.97 0.44 -10.40
N ALA A 82 23.84 1.52 -9.65
CA ALA A 82 24.94 2.05 -8.85
C ALA A 82 25.37 1.03 -7.78
N VAL A 83 24.41 0.40 -7.12
CA VAL A 83 24.66 -0.68 -6.14
C VAL A 83 25.35 -1.87 -6.78
N GLU A 84 24.90 -2.35 -7.94
CA GLU A 84 25.54 -3.45 -8.68
C GLU A 84 26.97 -3.12 -9.11
N GLN A 85 27.22 -1.88 -9.54
CA GLN A 85 28.55 -1.41 -9.89
C GLN A 85 29.48 -1.31 -8.68
N GLU A 86 28.95 -0.91 -7.51
CA GLU A 86 29.72 -0.83 -6.28
C GLU A 86 30.14 -2.24 -5.81
N GLU A 87 29.24 -3.23 -5.88
CA GLU A 87 29.58 -4.64 -5.61
C GLU A 87 30.68 -5.13 -6.56
N SER A 88 30.50 -4.89 -7.87
CA SER A 88 31.47 -5.34 -8.88
C SER A 88 32.86 -4.72 -8.72
N LYS A 89 32.95 -3.47 -8.25
CA LYS A 89 34.22 -2.74 -8.09
C LYS A 89 34.89 -2.97 -6.75
N ASN A 90 34.10 -2.99 -5.69
CA ASN A 90 34.59 -2.90 -4.30
C ASN A 90 34.22 -4.13 -3.47
N GLY A 91 33.42 -5.07 -4.02
CA GLY A 91 32.91 -6.21 -3.27
C GLY A 91 31.84 -5.86 -2.22
N THR A 92 31.28 -4.65 -2.25
CA THR A 92 30.25 -4.21 -1.29
C THR A 92 28.98 -5.04 -1.48
N PRO A 93 28.52 -5.83 -0.49
CA PRO A 93 27.37 -6.69 -0.66
C PRO A 93 26.06 -5.91 -0.76
N TYR A 94 25.08 -6.46 -1.46
CA TYR A 94 23.70 -5.93 -1.50
C TYR A 94 22.66 -7.01 -1.28
N VAL A 95 21.48 -6.58 -0.90
CA VAL A 95 20.23 -7.36 -0.91
C VAL A 95 19.11 -6.57 -1.58
N SER A 96 18.04 -7.26 -1.95
CA SER A 96 16.89 -6.62 -2.60
C SER A 96 15.65 -6.68 -1.72
N ILE A 97 14.89 -5.58 -1.75
CA ILE A 97 13.52 -5.47 -1.23
C ILE A 97 12.59 -5.38 -2.43
N VAL A 98 11.52 -6.17 -2.47
CA VAL A 98 10.47 -6.06 -3.49
C VAL A 98 9.38 -5.13 -2.96
N TYR A 99 9.06 -4.07 -3.68
CA TYR A 99 7.90 -3.23 -3.42
C TYR A 99 6.71 -3.77 -4.21
N LEU A 100 5.82 -4.49 -3.53
CA LEU A 100 4.72 -5.25 -4.12
C LEU A 100 3.39 -4.60 -3.80
N MET A 101 2.64 -4.17 -4.83
CA MET A 101 1.29 -3.63 -4.68
C MET A 101 0.57 -3.66 -6.03
N PRO A 102 -0.75 -3.45 -6.11
CA PRO A 102 -1.43 -3.14 -7.38
C PRO A 102 -0.88 -1.81 -7.92
N MET A 103 -0.23 -1.84 -9.10
CA MET A 103 0.42 -0.64 -9.67
C MET A 103 -0.36 -0.01 -10.83
N VAL A 104 -1.51 -0.57 -11.17
CA VAL A 104 -2.41 -0.08 -12.21
C VAL A 104 -3.81 -0.01 -11.62
N PRO A 105 -4.11 1.01 -10.82
CA PRO A 105 -5.42 1.17 -10.20
C PRO A 105 -6.48 1.50 -11.26
N ASP A 106 -7.71 1.07 -11.02
CA ASP A 106 -8.89 1.47 -11.77
C ASP A 106 -9.71 2.53 -10.99
N GLU A 107 -10.79 3.03 -11.60
CA GLU A 107 -11.65 4.06 -10.99
C GLU A 107 -12.38 3.59 -9.71
N LYS A 108 -12.39 2.29 -9.44
CA LYS A 108 -13.04 1.70 -8.26
C LYS A 108 -12.06 1.40 -7.15
N ASP A 109 -10.76 1.49 -7.44
CA ASP A 109 -9.73 1.29 -6.44
C ASP A 109 -9.69 2.49 -5.49
N SER A 110 -9.48 2.22 -4.21
CA SER A 110 -9.26 3.27 -3.20
C SER A 110 -7.98 4.04 -3.45
N ASN A 111 -6.92 3.35 -3.90
CA ASN A 111 -5.65 4.00 -4.18
C ASN A 111 -5.70 4.74 -5.50
N THR A 112 -5.49 6.04 -5.46
CA THR A 112 -5.34 6.86 -6.66
C THR A 112 -3.98 6.62 -7.32
N VAL A 113 -3.87 6.98 -8.61
CA VAL A 113 -2.58 6.90 -9.34
C VAL A 113 -1.53 7.79 -8.69
N ASP A 114 -1.93 8.92 -8.12
CA ASP A 114 -1.03 9.85 -7.43
C ASP A 114 -0.57 9.30 -6.08
N ALA A 115 -1.48 8.71 -5.28
CA ALA A 115 -1.13 8.06 -4.03
C ALA A 115 -0.09 6.95 -4.23
N LEU A 116 -0.29 6.11 -5.24
CA LEU A 116 0.65 5.06 -5.65
C LEU A 116 2.02 5.66 -6.04
N ARG A 117 2.02 6.75 -6.81
CA ARG A 117 3.25 7.46 -7.18
C ARG A 117 3.97 8.01 -5.95
N HIS A 118 3.24 8.64 -5.02
CA HIS A 118 3.81 9.19 -3.78
C HIS A 118 4.40 8.06 -2.91
N GLU A 119 3.69 6.95 -2.75
CA GLU A 119 4.18 5.79 -1.99
C GLU A 119 5.52 5.26 -2.56
N LEU A 120 5.63 5.11 -3.88
CA LEU A 120 6.88 4.71 -4.54
C LEU A 120 7.99 5.76 -4.43
N GLN A 121 7.65 7.05 -4.47
CA GLN A 121 8.63 8.14 -4.27
C GLN A 121 9.22 8.10 -2.86
N GLY A 122 8.39 7.83 -1.85
CA GLY A 122 8.86 7.62 -0.48
C GLY A 122 9.74 6.39 -0.36
N ALA A 123 9.35 5.28 -0.96
CA ALA A 123 10.16 4.05 -0.99
C ALA A 123 11.54 4.27 -1.64
N TYR A 124 11.59 5.04 -2.74
CA TYR A 124 12.86 5.44 -3.36
C TYR A 124 13.70 6.33 -2.45
N ALA A 125 13.09 7.30 -1.77
CA ALA A 125 13.83 8.18 -0.86
C ALA A 125 14.50 7.37 0.26
N ALA A 126 13.80 6.37 0.82
CA ALA A 126 14.36 5.46 1.82
C ALA A 126 15.48 4.58 1.25
N GLN A 127 15.35 4.07 0.01
CA GLN A 127 16.43 3.35 -0.67
C GLN A 127 17.66 4.23 -0.83
N TYR A 128 17.46 5.47 -1.29
CA TYR A 128 18.54 6.43 -1.50
C TYR A 128 19.25 6.75 -0.17
N ASP A 129 18.49 7.04 0.90
CA ASP A 129 19.07 7.35 2.21
C ASP A 129 19.81 6.16 2.81
N ALA A 130 19.29 4.94 2.63
CA ALA A 130 19.98 3.74 3.06
C ALA A 130 21.35 3.56 2.38
N ASN A 131 21.45 3.93 1.11
CA ASN A 131 22.68 3.74 0.33
C ASN A 131 23.67 4.91 0.44
N HIS A 132 23.21 6.14 0.77
CA HIS A 132 24.05 7.35 0.71
C HIS A 132 24.22 8.06 2.05
N HIS A 133 23.29 7.91 3.00
CA HIS A 133 23.33 8.59 4.29
C HIS A 133 23.62 7.65 5.46
N PHE A 134 23.86 6.37 5.18
CA PHE A 134 24.26 5.34 6.15
C PHE A 134 23.37 5.22 7.38
N SER A 135 22.08 5.44 7.22
CA SER A 135 21.09 5.24 8.27
C SER A 135 21.11 3.77 8.71
N ASN A 136 21.33 3.53 10.01
CA ASN A 136 21.43 2.19 10.59
C ASN A 136 22.56 1.30 9.99
N GLY A 137 23.73 1.91 9.68
CA GLY A 137 24.83 1.23 9.01
C GLY A 137 24.87 1.48 7.50
N ASP A 138 25.84 0.86 6.81
CA ASP A 138 26.11 1.10 5.39
C ASP A 138 26.03 -0.15 4.51
N VAL A 139 26.06 -1.31 5.11
CA VAL A 139 25.99 -2.61 4.41
C VAL A 139 24.96 -3.55 5.05
N PRO A 140 24.35 -4.41 4.24
CA PRO A 140 24.42 -4.46 2.78
C PRO A 140 23.74 -3.23 2.13
N ARG A 141 24.14 -2.90 0.88
CA ARG A 141 23.40 -1.94 0.05
C ARG A 141 22.02 -2.48 -0.30
N ILE A 142 21.12 -1.59 -0.61
CA ILE A 142 19.72 -1.91 -0.84
C ILE A 142 19.36 -1.69 -2.31
N LYS A 143 18.93 -2.76 -2.99
CA LYS A 143 18.20 -2.66 -4.26
C LYS A 143 16.71 -2.67 -3.99
N LEU A 144 15.95 -1.88 -4.76
CA LEU A 144 14.50 -1.87 -4.72
C LEU A 144 13.96 -2.41 -6.05
N LEU A 145 13.17 -3.48 -5.98
CA LEU A 145 12.48 -4.06 -7.13
C LEU A 145 11.01 -3.69 -7.06
N LEU A 146 10.42 -3.32 -8.18
CA LEU A 146 9.00 -2.98 -8.26
C LEU A 146 8.20 -4.18 -8.76
N ALA A 147 7.11 -4.52 -8.07
CA ALA A 147 6.27 -5.64 -8.45
C ALA A 147 4.79 -5.25 -8.48
N ASN A 148 4.15 -5.43 -9.64
CA ASN A 148 2.70 -5.27 -9.78
C ASN A 148 2.01 -6.60 -9.46
N SER A 149 1.19 -6.62 -8.42
CA SER A 149 0.37 -7.77 -8.05
C SER A 149 -0.88 -7.93 -8.94
N GLY A 150 -1.26 -6.88 -9.66
CA GLY A 150 -2.55 -6.83 -10.34
C GLY A 150 -3.75 -6.87 -9.38
N SER A 151 -4.95 -6.97 -9.94
CA SER A 151 -6.23 -6.95 -9.21
C SER A 151 -6.88 -8.34 -9.08
N SER A 152 -6.53 -9.31 -9.95
CA SER A 152 -7.13 -10.65 -9.94
C SER A 152 -6.25 -11.69 -9.19
N ALA A 153 -6.86 -12.82 -8.80
CA ALA A 153 -6.13 -13.92 -8.15
C ALA A 153 -5.06 -14.53 -9.08
N GLU A 154 -5.34 -14.61 -10.37
CA GLU A 154 -4.41 -15.10 -11.39
C GLU A 154 -3.19 -14.17 -11.51
N GLN A 155 -3.42 -12.87 -11.56
CA GLN A 155 -2.38 -11.84 -11.63
C GLN A 155 -1.50 -11.87 -10.38
N ARG A 156 -2.08 -11.95 -9.19
CA ARG A 156 -1.32 -12.09 -7.93
C ARG A 156 -0.46 -13.34 -7.92
N SER A 157 -1.00 -14.48 -8.37
CA SER A 157 -0.22 -15.70 -8.47
C SER A 157 0.97 -15.56 -9.42
N ALA A 158 0.74 -14.96 -10.59
CA ALA A 158 1.78 -14.72 -11.57
C ALA A 158 2.89 -13.80 -11.06
N ALA A 159 2.55 -12.75 -10.31
CA ALA A 159 3.53 -11.86 -9.68
C ALA A 159 4.36 -12.59 -8.61
N LEU A 160 3.72 -13.39 -7.75
CA LEU A 160 4.43 -14.19 -6.73
C LEU A 160 5.34 -15.25 -7.35
N ASP A 161 4.93 -15.88 -8.45
CA ASP A 161 5.76 -16.86 -9.18
C ASP A 161 6.99 -16.19 -9.80
N GLU A 162 6.85 -14.93 -10.26
CA GLU A 162 7.99 -14.18 -10.76
C GLU A 162 8.96 -13.78 -9.64
N ILE A 163 8.44 -13.34 -8.49
CA ILE A 163 9.27 -13.09 -7.29
C ILE A 163 10.03 -14.37 -6.92
N ARG A 164 9.33 -15.53 -6.86
CA ARG A 164 9.93 -16.83 -6.50
C ARG A 164 11.14 -17.18 -7.37
N LYS A 165 11.05 -17.00 -8.67
CA LYS A 165 12.14 -17.28 -9.62
C LYS A 165 13.37 -16.41 -9.38
N ARG A 166 13.16 -15.20 -8.82
CA ARG A 166 14.19 -14.18 -8.68
C ARG A 166 14.79 -14.09 -7.28
N ILE A 167 14.25 -14.82 -6.29
CA ILE A 167 14.72 -14.74 -4.88
C ILE A 167 16.23 -14.88 -4.78
N GLU A 168 16.80 -15.93 -5.35
CA GLU A 168 18.24 -16.21 -5.25
C GLU A 168 19.07 -15.28 -6.16
N ALA A 169 18.64 -15.10 -7.41
CA ALA A 169 19.38 -14.31 -8.40
C ALA A 169 19.47 -12.83 -8.02
N ASP A 170 18.37 -12.25 -7.52
CA ASP A 170 18.31 -10.85 -7.11
C ASP A 170 18.51 -10.66 -5.59
N ARG A 171 18.78 -11.74 -4.84
CA ARG A 171 19.00 -11.72 -3.37
C ARG A 171 17.84 -11.03 -2.64
N ILE A 172 16.61 -11.43 -2.96
CA ILE A 172 15.40 -10.87 -2.36
C ILE A 172 15.26 -11.39 -0.93
N VAL A 173 15.15 -10.50 0.05
CA VAL A 173 15.06 -10.85 1.48
C VAL A 173 13.77 -10.36 2.14
N ALA A 174 13.09 -9.38 1.55
CA ALA A 174 11.87 -8.82 2.09
C ALA A 174 10.94 -8.31 0.99
N VAL A 175 9.65 -8.19 1.34
CA VAL A 175 8.62 -7.57 0.52
C VAL A 175 8.01 -6.41 1.30
N ALA A 176 7.91 -5.23 0.70
CA ALA A 176 7.32 -4.03 1.30
C ALA A 176 6.13 -3.51 0.47
N GLY A 177 5.35 -2.58 1.03
CA GLY A 177 4.18 -1.96 0.39
C GLY A 177 2.91 -2.75 0.67
N LEU A 178 2.57 -3.71 -0.18
CA LEU A 178 1.50 -4.71 -0.05
C LEU A 178 0.07 -4.22 -0.39
N GLY A 179 -0.11 -2.92 -0.62
CA GLY A 179 -1.42 -2.35 -0.98
C GLY A 179 -2.41 -2.27 0.18
N THR A 180 -3.71 -2.29 -0.14
CA THR A 180 -4.80 -2.03 0.82
C THR A 180 -5.29 -3.26 1.56
N SER A 181 -6.01 -3.05 2.68
CA SER A 181 -6.49 -4.08 3.61
C SER A 181 -7.72 -4.84 3.08
N THR A 182 -7.49 -5.84 2.23
CA THR A 182 -8.52 -6.75 1.69
C THR A 182 -8.23 -8.21 2.04
N ASN A 183 -9.24 -9.10 1.90
CA ASN A 183 -9.03 -10.55 2.02
C ASN A 183 -7.99 -11.04 1.02
N ALA A 184 -8.03 -10.55 -0.21
CA ALA A 184 -7.10 -10.92 -1.27
C ALA A 184 -5.66 -10.54 -0.93
N THR A 185 -5.45 -9.36 -0.36
CA THR A 185 -4.15 -8.91 0.14
C THR A 185 -3.66 -9.80 1.29
N LYS A 186 -4.53 -10.12 2.25
CA LYS A 186 -4.19 -11.01 3.38
C LYS A 186 -3.71 -12.38 2.90
N GLU A 187 -4.41 -12.98 1.93
CA GLU A 187 -4.01 -14.27 1.35
C GLU A 187 -2.70 -14.17 0.55
N MET A 188 -2.49 -13.08 -0.17
CA MET A 188 -1.23 -12.84 -0.86
C MET A 188 -0.06 -12.76 0.13
N ILE A 189 -0.20 -12.02 1.23
CA ILE A 189 0.84 -11.88 2.26
C ILE A 189 1.14 -13.23 2.91
N ARG A 190 0.13 -14.04 3.23
CA ARG A 190 0.33 -15.40 3.73
C ARG A 190 1.19 -16.26 2.80
N LYS A 191 1.03 -16.11 1.47
CA LYS A 191 1.89 -16.79 0.49
C LYS A 191 3.31 -16.21 0.46
N VAL A 192 3.48 -14.93 0.71
CA VAL A 192 4.81 -14.29 0.83
C VAL A 192 5.55 -14.80 2.05
N THR A 193 4.89 -14.89 3.22
CA THR A 193 5.57 -15.18 4.49
C THR A 193 5.68 -16.66 4.82
N ARG A 194 4.75 -17.50 4.30
CA ARG A 194 4.75 -18.95 4.56
C ARG A 194 6.05 -19.62 4.13
N PRO A 195 6.51 -20.68 4.85
CA PRO A 195 7.70 -21.44 4.50
C PRO A 195 7.68 -21.98 3.06
N ARG A 196 8.83 -22.08 2.43
CA ARG A 196 8.96 -22.66 1.07
C ARG A 196 8.50 -24.12 1.00
N SER A 197 8.71 -24.88 2.07
CA SER A 197 8.22 -26.25 2.21
C SER A 197 6.70 -26.39 2.12
N GLU A 198 5.98 -25.30 2.40
CA GLU A 198 4.53 -25.19 2.32
C GLU A 198 4.05 -24.41 1.09
N GLY A 199 4.93 -24.20 0.11
CA GLY A 199 4.63 -23.48 -1.12
C GLY A 199 4.65 -21.96 -1.01
N GLY A 200 5.11 -21.38 0.10
CA GLY A 200 5.32 -19.95 0.29
C GLY A 200 6.62 -19.44 -0.34
N LEU A 201 6.91 -18.15 -0.12
CA LEU A 201 8.17 -17.53 -0.55
C LEU A 201 9.21 -17.46 0.59
N GLU A 202 8.76 -17.59 1.83
CA GLU A 202 9.60 -17.47 3.05
C GLU A 202 10.33 -16.12 3.12
N LEU A 203 9.59 -15.03 2.84
CA LEU A 203 10.09 -13.66 2.88
C LEU A 203 9.39 -12.88 3.98
N GLY A 204 10.13 -12.03 4.69
CA GLY A 204 9.53 -11.07 5.62
C GLY A 204 8.72 -10.02 4.86
N ALA A 205 7.57 -9.60 5.41
CA ALA A 205 6.65 -8.66 4.80
C ALA A 205 6.48 -7.40 5.65
N VAL A 206 6.50 -6.21 5.02
CA VAL A 206 6.25 -4.90 5.68
C VAL A 206 5.10 -4.19 4.98
N GLY A 207 3.97 -4.05 5.67
CA GLY A 207 2.83 -3.28 5.19
C GLY A 207 3.04 -1.78 5.36
N ALA A 208 2.90 -1.01 4.28
CA ALA A 208 2.96 0.45 4.32
C ALA A 208 1.64 1.05 4.86
N VAL A 209 0.51 0.67 4.25
CA VAL A 209 -0.80 1.28 4.51
C VAL A 209 -1.85 0.23 4.95
N LEU A 210 -1.41 -0.86 5.55
CA LEU A 210 -2.29 -1.92 6.04
C LEU A 210 -2.77 -1.59 7.45
N THR A 211 -4.04 -1.24 7.61
CA THR A 211 -4.63 -0.80 8.89
C THR A 211 -5.59 -1.81 9.52
N ALA A 212 -6.21 -2.70 8.76
CA ALA A 212 -7.19 -3.63 9.30
C ALA A 212 -6.60 -4.53 10.41
N ASP A 213 -7.29 -4.64 11.56
CA ASP A 213 -6.84 -5.37 12.74
C ASP A 213 -6.62 -6.87 12.47
N THR A 214 -7.34 -7.44 11.52
CA THR A 214 -7.22 -8.87 11.16
C THR A 214 -5.85 -9.27 10.58
N PHE A 215 -5.01 -8.31 10.23
CA PHE A 215 -3.65 -8.58 9.77
C PHE A 215 -2.68 -8.94 10.90
N ASP A 216 -3.04 -8.69 12.15
CA ASP A 216 -2.29 -9.12 13.36
C ASP A 216 -2.09 -10.65 13.44
N GLU A 217 -2.93 -11.41 12.72
CA GLU A 217 -2.85 -12.87 12.65
C GLU A 217 -1.88 -13.40 11.60
N VAL A 218 -1.24 -12.54 10.82
CA VAL A 218 -0.37 -12.96 9.71
C VAL A 218 1.08 -13.02 10.18
N GLU A 219 1.56 -14.22 10.43
CA GLU A 219 2.94 -14.46 10.85
C GLU A 219 3.93 -13.97 9.76
N GLY A 220 5.03 -13.33 10.19
CA GLY A 220 6.05 -12.79 9.29
C GLY A 220 5.69 -11.45 8.65
N LEU A 221 4.49 -10.91 8.91
CA LEU A 221 4.08 -9.55 8.55
C LEU A 221 4.35 -8.59 9.71
N VAL A 222 4.92 -7.44 9.38
CA VAL A 222 4.90 -6.23 10.23
C VAL A 222 4.31 -5.07 9.45
N ARG A 223 3.86 -4.02 10.12
CA ARG A 223 3.31 -2.84 9.48
C ARG A 223 3.77 -1.56 10.16
N VAL A 224 3.86 -0.51 9.36
CA VAL A 224 4.26 0.81 9.86
C VAL A 224 3.05 1.71 10.12
N ALA A 225 1.91 1.38 9.53
CA ALA A 225 0.63 2.06 9.75
C ALA A 225 0.06 1.75 11.14
N PRO A 226 -0.67 2.70 11.75
CA PRO A 226 -1.54 2.40 12.89
C PRO A 226 -2.58 1.35 12.50
N THR A 227 -3.14 0.67 13.48
CA THR A 227 -4.26 -0.24 13.26
C THR A 227 -5.58 0.52 13.17
N ASN A 228 -6.63 -0.09 12.61
CA ASN A 228 -7.98 0.48 12.67
C ASN A 228 -8.44 0.70 14.12
N SER A 229 -7.98 -0.13 15.06
CA SER A 229 -8.22 0.09 16.50
C SER A 229 -7.52 1.34 17.01
N ASP A 230 -6.30 1.65 16.52
CA ASP A 230 -5.59 2.88 16.89
C ASP A 230 -6.26 4.12 16.31
N GLU A 231 -6.66 4.06 15.03
CA GLU A 231 -7.40 5.15 14.39
C GLU A 231 -8.74 5.42 15.07
N ALA A 232 -9.50 4.38 15.36
CA ALA A 232 -10.78 4.46 16.03
C ALA A 232 -10.64 5.05 17.45
N ALA A 233 -9.58 4.66 18.17
CA ALA A 233 -9.27 5.22 19.49
C ALA A 233 -8.91 6.70 19.40
N ALA A 234 -8.11 7.10 18.41
CA ALA A 234 -7.77 8.51 18.17
C ALA A 234 -9.00 9.35 17.81
N ALA A 235 -9.86 8.87 16.91
CA ALA A 235 -11.12 9.51 16.57
C ALA A 235 -12.06 9.66 17.79
N ALA A 236 -12.20 8.57 18.57
CA ALA A 236 -13.03 8.60 19.77
C ALA A 236 -12.48 9.55 20.84
N ALA A 237 -11.16 9.63 21.01
CA ALA A 237 -10.49 10.57 21.92
C ALA A 237 -10.72 12.03 21.47
N PHE A 238 -10.55 12.32 20.18
CA PHE A 238 -10.84 13.64 19.62
C PHE A 238 -12.30 14.07 19.85
N LEU A 239 -13.24 13.16 19.60
CA LEU A 239 -14.67 13.41 19.83
C LEU A 239 -15.03 13.55 21.32
N GLN A 240 -14.14 13.24 22.27
CA GLN A 240 -14.32 13.50 23.69
C GLN A 240 -13.80 14.90 24.10
N SER A 241 -13.14 15.63 23.20
CA SER A 241 -12.72 17.00 23.46
C SER A 241 -13.91 17.91 23.81
N LYS A 242 -13.63 19.06 24.42
CA LYS A 242 -14.67 20.01 24.88
C LYS A 242 -15.64 20.42 23.77
N GLU A 243 -15.15 20.57 22.54
CA GLU A 243 -15.92 20.98 21.37
C GLU A 243 -16.96 19.94 20.95
N TYR A 244 -16.62 18.66 21.09
CA TYR A 244 -17.49 17.53 20.70
C TYR A 244 -18.19 16.88 21.90
N ALA A 245 -17.94 17.36 23.10
CA ALA A 245 -18.52 16.77 24.31
C ALA A 245 -20.05 16.74 24.24
N GLY A 246 -20.65 15.56 24.44
CA GLY A 246 -22.10 15.37 24.38
C GLY A 246 -22.67 15.16 22.96
N LYS A 247 -21.98 15.46 21.90
CA LYS A 247 -22.41 15.21 20.51
C LYS A 247 -22.66 13.73 20.26
N ARG A 248 -23.75 13.40 19.58
CA ARG A 248 -24.15 12.02 19.26
C ARG A 248 -23.68 11.59 17.88
N VAL A 249 -23.14 10.39 17.76
CA VAL A 249 -22.50 9.85 16.56
C VAL A 249 -23.36 8.76 15.94
N LEU A 250 -23.65 8.89 14.64
CA LEU A 250 -24.20 7.84 13.81
C LEU A 250 -23.08 7.22 12.97
N VAL A 251 -22.96 5.88 13.02
CA VAL A 251 -21.97 5.17 12.20
C VAL A 251 -22.59 4.78 10.86
N VAL A 252 -21.88 5.06 9.78
CA VAL A 252 -22.20 4.65 8.41
C VAL A 252 -21.08 3.72 7.95
N GLN A 253 -21.41 2.48 7.60
CA GLN A 253 -20.45 1.43 7.28
C GLN A 253 -20.67 0.87 5.89
N ASP A 254 -19.57 0.68 5.13
CA ASP A 254 -19.59 -0.19 3.96
C ASP A 254 -19.61 -1.66 4.40
N SER A 255 -20.59 -2.40 3.90
CA SER A 255 -20.80 -3.83 4.19
C SER A 255 -20.19 -4.75 3.15
N LYS A 256 -19.38 -4.25 2.22
CA LYS A 256 -18.67 -5.04 1.20
C LYS A 256 -17.92 -6.22 1.85
N PRO A 257 -18.20 -7.49 1.47
CA PRO A 257 -17.69 -8.67 2.21
C PRO A 257 -16.16 -8.81 2.25
N ASP A 258 -15.47 -8.42 1.18
CA ASP A 258 -14.02 -8.57 1.04
C ASP A 258 -13.21 -7.45 1.70
N ASP A 259 -13.87 -6.39 2.15
CA ASP A 259 -13.19 -5.23 2.69
C ASP A 259 -12.95 -5.37 4.20
N GLN A 260 -11.72 -5.72 4.55
CA GLN A 260 -11.30 -5.87 5.94
C GLN A 260 -11.18 -4.51 6.65
N TYR A 261 -10.81 -3.47 5.89
CA TYR A 261 -10.65 -2.12 6.41
C TYR A 261 -11.97 -1.57 6.97
N THR A 262 -13.00 -1.45 6.14
CA THR A 262 -14.28 -0.83 6.53
C THR A 262 -14.94 -1.57 7.68
N ARG A 263 -14.83 -2.91 7.68
CA ARG A 263 -15.39 -3.76 8.72
C ARG A 263 -14.69 -3.55 10.07
N THR A 264 -13.35 -3.66 10.11
CA THR A 264 -12.61 -3.54 11.36
C THR A 264 -12.60 -2.11 11.89
N LEU A 265 -12.58 -1.09 11.02
CA LEU A 265 -12.68 0.31 11.40
C LEU A 265 -14.01 0.61 12.11
N SER A 266 -15.14 0.18 11.53
CA SER A 266 -16.46 0.34 12.16
C SER A 266 -16.55 -0.37 13.51
N GLN A 267 -16.10 -1.63 13.58
CA GLN A 267 -16.11 -2.41 14.82
C GLN A 267 -15.25 -1.78 15.91
N ALA A 268 -14.05 -1.33 15.55
CA ALA A 268 -13.14 -0.67 16.47
C ALA A 268 -13.72 0.65 17.00
N PHE A 269 -14.32 1.46 16.13
CA PHE A 269 -14.92 2.73 16.54
C PHE A 269 -16.13 2.52 17.46
N LEU A 270 -16.99 1.55 17.16
CA LEU A 270 -18.10 1.19 18.05
C LEU A 270 -17.62 0.71 19.42
N LYS A 271 -16.44 0.08 19.49
CA LYS A 271 -15.83 -0.34 20.77
C LYS A 271 -15.21 0.85 21.51
N ALA A 272 -14.56 1.76 20.81
CA ALA A 272 -13.84 2.90 21.40
C ALA A 272 -14.78 4.01 21.90
N LEU A 273 -15.90 4.27 21.20
CA LEU A 273 -16.85 5.32 21.56
C LEU A 273 -17.88 4.80 22.59
N PRO A 274 -18.09 5.49 23.74
CA PRO A 274 -19.09 5.10 24.74
C PRO A 274 -20.49 4.96 24.15
N GLU A 275 -21.26 3.95 24.58
CA GLU A 275 -22.60 3.65 24.04
C GLU A 275 -23.57 4.83 24.08
N LYS A 276 -23.55 5.60 25.17
CA LYS A 276 -24.39 6.79 25.34
C LYS A 276 -24.13 7.90 24.30
N ARG A 277 -22.97 7.83 23.61
CA ARG A 277 -22.54 8.81 22.60
C ARG A 277 -22.93 8.38 21.18
N ARG A 278 -23.40 7.16 20.99
CA ARG A 278 -23.71 6.62 19.65
C ARG A 278 -25.18 6.26 19.53
N PHE A 279 -25.67 6.26 18.32
CA PHE A 279 -26.93 5.63 17.99
C PHE A 279 -26.76 4.10 18.02
N ALA A 280 -27.77 3.36 18.46
CA ALA A 280 -27.74 1.90 18.50
C ALA A 280 -27.67 1.27 17.11
N ARG A 281 -28.23 1.99 16.12
CA ARG A 281 -28.24 1.54 14.73
C ARG A 281 -26.96 1.98 14.02
N VAL A 282 -26.41 1.07 13.21
CA VAL A 282 -25.37 1.33 12.20
C VAL A 282 -26.08 1.39 10.85
N GLU A 283 -25.94 2.47 10.12
CA GLU A 283 -26.40 2.56 8.74
C GLU A 283 -25.39 1.86 7.82
N GLN A 284 -25.90 1.01 6.93
CA GLN A 284 -25.06 0.22 6.03
C GLN A 284 -25.34 0.56 4.58
N TYR A 285 -24.31 0.53 3.76
CA TYR A 285 -24.37 0.48 2.31
C TYR A 285 -23.42 -0.59 1.81
N ASP A 286 -23.59 -1.03 0.57
CA ASP A 286 -22.69 -2.01 -0.06
C ASP A 286 -22.13 -1.39 -1.34
N SER A 287 -20.84 -1.03 -1.31
CA SER A 287 -20.16 -0.40 -2.44
C SER A 287 -19.97 -1.33 -3.63
N SER A 288 -20.09 -2.66 -3.45
CA SER A 288 -20.01 -3.64 -4.54
C SER A 288 -21.25 -3.64 -5.43
N GLN A 289 -22.38 -3.11 -4.93
CA GLN A 289 -23.65 -3.13 -5.67
C GLN A 289 -23.81 -1.88 -6.55
N ALA A 290 -24.31 -2.11 -7.75
CA ALA A 290 -24.73 -1.01 -8.61
C ALA A 290 -25.87 -0.22 -7.94
N GLY A 291 -25.69 1.12 -7.82
CA GLY A 291 -26.73 1.96 -7.18
C GLY A 291 -26.43 2.32 -5.72
N SER A 292 -25.22 2.09 -5.21
CA SER A 292 -24.84 2.53 -3.85
C SER A 292 -25.14 4.01 -3.58
N ALA A 293 -25.09 4.89 -4.60
CA ALA A 293 -25.51 6.28 -4.49
C ALA A 293 -26.98 6.45 -4.08
N THR A 294 -27.87 5.49 -4.42
CA THR A 294 -29.28 5.53 -4.01
C THR A 294 -29.41 5.24 -2.51
N ASN A 295 -28.53 4.41 -1.95
CA ASN A 295 -28.50 4.13 -0.52
C ASN A 295 -28.15 5.39 0.28
N PHE A 296 -27.23 6.21 -0.21
CA PHE A 296 -26.89 7.49 0.44
C PHE A 296 -28.06 8.50 0.39
N LYS A 297 -28.85 8.52 -0.69
CA LYS A 297 -30.08 9.37 -0.73
C LYS A 297 -31.10 8.91 0.32
N ALA A 298 -31.30 7.61 0.48
CA ALA A 298 -32.20 7.06 1.51
C ALA A 298 -31.68 7.39 2.92
N LEU A 299 -30.36 7.36 3.11
CA LEU A 299 -29.71 7.73 4.38
C LEU A 299 -30.03 9.18 4.79
N MET A 300 -30.24 10.12 3.86
CA MET A 300 -30.56 11.53 4.19
C MET A 300 -31.84 11.67 5.00
N ALA A 301 -32.88 10.88 4.71
CA ALA A 301 -34.11 10.88 5.50
C ALA A 301 -33.85 10.43 6.95
N ASN A 302 -33.02 9.42 7.14
CA ASN A 302 -32.62 8.91 8.45
C ASN A 302 -31.78 9.96 9.21
N LEU A 303 -30.83 10.64 8.57
CA LEU A 303 -30.02 11.69 9.16
C LEU A 303 -30.90 12.84 9.68
N CYS A 304 -31.88 13.31 8.91
CA CYS A 304 -32.78 14.37 9.33
C CYS A 304 -33.74 13.92 10.44
N THR A 305 -34.06 12.62 10.52
CA THR A 305 -34.91 12.04 11.58
C THR A 305 -34.13 11.85 12.87
N TYR A 306 -32.97 11.23 12.82
CA TYR A 306 -32.13 10.94 14.00
C TYR A 306 -31.42 12.18 14.53
N LYS A 307 -31.13 13.14 13.65
CA LYS A 307 -30.41 14.38 13.95
C LYS A 307 -29.07 14.11 14.66
N PRO A 308 -28.17 13.27 14.08
CA PRO A 308 -26.84 13.13 14.64
C PRO A 308 -26.08 14.45 14.54
N ASP A 309 -25.14 14.66 15.46
CA ASP A 309 -24.20 15.77 15.40
C ASP A 309 -22.95 15.40 14.59
N VAL A 310 -22.61 14.10 14.59
CA VAL A 310 -21.47 13.52 13.89
C VAL A 310 -21.92 12.28 13.12
N VAL A 311 -21.44 12.14 11.89
CA VAL A 311 -21.46 10.89 11.11
C VAL A 311 -20.05 10.33 11.10
N TYR A 312 -19.85 9.13 11.67
CA TYR A 312 -18.60 8.41 11.51
C TYR A 312 -18.69 7.50 10.27
N PHE A 313 -17.88 7.83 9.26
CA PHE A 313 -17.89 7.13 7.97
C PHE A 313 -16.80 6.07 7.93
N ALA A 314 -17.19 4.81 8.14
CA ALA A 314 -16.34 3.63 7.97
C ALA A 314 -16.53 3.08 6.53
N GLY A 315 -16.07 3.84 5.56
CA GLY A 315 -16.12 3.56 4.13
C GLY A 315 -14.81 3.91 3.45
N ARG A 316 -14.71 3.63 2.15
CA ARG A 316 -13.55 4.00 1.35
C ARG A 316 -13.63 5.44 0.86
N GLY A 317 -12.48 6.08 0.67
CA GLY A 317 -12.39 7.47 0.19
C GLY A 317 -13.09 7.68 -1.17
N VAL A 318 -13.08 6.70 -2.05
CA VAL A 318 -13.78 6.72 -3.35
C VAL A 318 -15.31 6.82 -3.22
N ASP A 319 -15.87 6.45 -2.08
CA ASP A 319 -17.31 6.58 -1.81
C ASP A 319 -17.68 7.88 -1.07
N LEU A 320 -16.70 8.59 -0.52
CA LEU A 320 -16.95 9.82 0.24
C LEU A 320 -17.72 10.89 -0.56
N PRO A 321 -17.41 11.19 -1.84
CA PRO A 321 -18.19 12.14 -2.62
C PRO A 321 -19.66 11.74 -2.74
N LYS A 322 -19.96 10.43 -2.85
CA LYS A 322 -21.32 9.89 -2.94
C LYS A 322 -22.12 10.09 -1.64
N LEU A 323 -21.44 10.03 -0.48
CA LEU A 323 -22.04 10.37 0.82
C LEU A 323 -22.25 11.86 0.96
N LEU A 324 -21.27 12.68 0.58
CA LEU A 324 -21.27 14.13 0.83
C LEU A 324 -22.24 14.89 -0.10
N ALA A 325 -22.28 14.54 -1.39
CA ALA A 325 -23.11 15.28 -2.36
C ALA A 325 -24.58 15.45 -1.94
N PRO A 326 -25.31 14.43 -1.45
CA PRO A 326 -26.68 14.64 -0.97
C PRO A 326 -26.76 15.40 0.37
N LEU A 327 -25.68 15.52 1.13
CA LEU A 327 -25.67 16.33 2.37
C LEU A 327 -25.86 17.83 2.09
N ARG A 328 -25.39 18.31 0.94
CA ARG A 328 -25.52 19.73 0.54
C ARG A 328 -26.98 20.17 0.46
N THR A 329 -27.86 19.28 0.01
CA THR A 329 -29.29 19.59 -0.24
C THR A 329 -30.23 18.92 0.77
N ARG A 330 -29.72 18.40 1.89
CA ARG A 330 -30.56 17.75 2.91
C ARG A 330 -31.56 18.79 3.51
N ILE A 331 -32.77 18.33 3.79
CA ILE A 331 -33.84 19.20 4.35
C ILE A 331 -33.43 19.86 5.68
N CYS A 332 -32.56 19.19 6.46
CA CYS A 332 -32.10 19.67 7.76
C CYS A 332 -30.69 20.30 7.69
N ASN A 333 -30.34 21.01 6.62
CA ASN A 333 -29.01 21.60 6.43
C ASN A 333 -28.76 22.86 7.30
N ASP A 334 -29.81 23.38 7.96
CA ASP A 334 -29.69 24.39 8.99
C ASP A 334 -28.92 23.96 10.23
N ARG A 335 -28.75 22.65 10.40
CA ARG A 335 -27.96 22.05 11.48
C ARG A 335 -26.55 21.68 10.99
N PRO A 336 -25.50 22.12 11.72
CA PRO A 336 -24.15 21.71 11.42
C PRO A 336 -24.00 20.15 11.58
N LEU A 337 -23.20 19.57 10.72
CA LEU A 337 -22.90 18.13 10.74
C LEU A 337 -21.41 17.93 10.56
N THR A 338 -20.77 17.21 11.47
CA THR A 338 -19.40 16.76 11.29
C THR A 338 -19.41 15.37 10.64
N VAL A 339 -18.70 15.20 9.52
CA VAL A 339 -18.36 13.88 8.96
C VAL A 339 -16.96 13.56 9.40
N PHE A 340 -16.78 12.44 10.10
CA PHE A 340 -15.49 11.95 10.57
C PHE A 340 -15.20 10.58 9.91
N ALA A 341 -14.07 10.43 9.22
CA ALA A 341 -13.73 9.24 8.46
C ALA A 341 -12.38 8.65 8.90
N GLY A 342 -12.01 7.49 8.36
CA GLY A 342 -10.68 6.90 8.52
C GLY A 342 -9.69 7.39 7.44
N ASP A 343 -8.51 6.81 7.44
CA ASP A 343 -7.33 7.22 6.66
C ASP A 343 -7.50 7.20 5.14
N ASP A 344 -8.37 6.34 4.63
CA ASP A 344 -8.59 6.18 3.18
C ASP A 344 -9.08 7.48 2.50
N VAL A 345 -9.63 8.41 3.28
CA VAL A 345 -10.05 9.75 2.83
C VAL A 345 -8.88 10.68 2.51
N SER A 346 -7.69 10.38 2.98
CA SER A 346 -6.47 11.19 2.76
C SER A 346 -6.15 11.42 1.28
N GLN A 347 -6.63 10.56 0.40
CA GLN A 347 -6.41 10.64 -1.05
C GLN A 347 -7.48 11.49 -1.77
N SER A 348 -8.53 11.92 -1.08
CA SER A 348 -9.64 12.69 -1.68
C SER A 348 -9.19 13.99 -2.37
N PRO A 349 -8.20 14.75 -1.88
CA PRO A 349 -7.73 15.96 -2.55
C PRO A 349 -7.15 15.73 -3.96
N GLN A 350 -6.70 14.51 -4.27
CA GLN A 350 -6.17 14.14 -5.57
C GLN A 350 -7.17 13.30 -6.41
N ALA A 351 -8.30 12.93 -5.81
CA ALA A 351 -9.30 12.10 -6.46
C ALA A 351 -10.29 12.93 -7.30
N ALA A 352 -10.89 12.27 -8.30
CA ALA A 352 -12.03 12.83 -9.00
C ALA A 352 -13.19 13.11 -8.03
N GLY A 353 -13.87 14.25 -8.21
CA GLY A 353 -14.98 14.66 -7.33
C GLY A 353 -14.56 15.51 -6.11
N PHE A 354 -13.31 15.91 -6.00
CA PHE A 354 -12.89 16.78 -4.88
C PHE A 354 -13.60 18.14 -4.86
N ASP A 355 -13.86 18.73 -6.03
CA ASP A 355 -14.63 19.97 -6.13
C ASP A 355 -16.04 19.82 -5.55
N GLU A 356 -16.71 18.69 -5.75
CA GLU A 356 -18.01 18.37 -5.16
C GLU A 356 -17.95 18.26 -3.62
N ILE A 357 -16.85 17.73 -3.10
CA ILE A 357 -16.58 17.73 -1.65
C ILE A 357 -16.49 19.17 -1.16
N LEU A 358 -15.68 20.02 -1.78
CA LEU A 358 -15.52 21.42 -1.39
C LEU A 358 -16.82 22.22 -1.47
N GLU A 359 -17.64 22.00 -2.50
CA GLU A 359 -18.98 22.59 -2.59
C GLU A 359 -19.86 22.17 -1.40
N THR A 360 -19.81 20.90 -1.02
CA THR A 360 -20.58 20.41 0.13
C THR A 360 -20.11 21.04 1.45
N LEU A 361 -18.80 21.18 1.63
CA LEU A 361 -18.24 21.83 2.84
C LEU A 361 -18.63 23.32 2.92
N ARG A 362 -18.70 24.02 1.78
CA ARG A 362 -19.10 25.44 1.73
C ARG A 362 -20.59 25.66 1.96
N ASP A 363 -21.42 24.88 1.26
CA ASP A 363 -22.85 25.14 1.14
C ASP A 363 -23.71 24.23 2.02
N GLY A 364 -23.16 23.09 2.45
CA GLY A 364 -23.88 22.02 3.13
C GLY A 364 -23.85 22.10 4.66
N ASN A 365 -23.21 23.11 5.26
CA ASN A 365 -22.99 23.20 6.71
C ASN A 365 -22.38 21.88 7.26
N VAL A 366 -21.31 21.42 6.59
CA VAL A 366 -20.61 20.17 6.87
C VAL A 366 -19.15 20.47 7.18
N GLU A 367 -18.65 19.90 8.26
CA GLU A 367 -17.23 19.80 8.60
C GLU A 367 -16.72 18.41 8.23
N LEU A 368 -15.52 18.30 7.66
CA LEU A 368 -14.91 17.01 7.28
C LEU A 368 -13.61 16.79 8.03
N LEU A 369 -13.60 15.75 8.85
CA LEU A 369 -12.43 15.27 9.62
C LEU A 369 -12.12 13.85 9.23
N TYR A 370 -10.85 13.45 9.37
CA TYR A 370 -10.44 12.05 9.22
C TYR A 370 -9.19 11.74 10.06
N THR A 371 -8.99 10.47 10.41
CA THR A 371 -7.71 9.99 10.93
C THR A 371 -6.77 9.72 9.76
N GLY A 372 -5.53 10.18 9.83
CA GLY A 372 -4.53 9.93 8.81
C GLY A 372 -3.43 8.98 9.30
N LEU A 373 -2.74 8.32 8.36
CA LEU A 373 -1.58 7.49 8.67
C LEU A 373 -0.34 8.33 8.95
N ALA A 374 -0.20 9.43 8.22
CA ALA A 374 0.85 10.44 8.38
C ALA A 374 0.41 11.75 7.74
N HIS A 375 0.93 12.87 8.27
CA HIS A 375 0.74 14.19 7.67
C HIS A 375 1.86 15.14 8.15
N PRO A 376 2.43 15.99 7.28
CA PRO A 376 3.53 16.91 7.66
C PRO A 376 3.17 17.87 8.80
N GLY A 377 1.90 18.29 8.90
CA GLY A 377 1.42 19.13 9.98
C GLY A 377 1.55 18.52 11.38
N ALA A 378 1.61 17.20 11.47
CA ALA A 378 1.74 16.49 12.74
C ALA A 378 3.15 16.66 13.37
N TRP A 379 4.18 16.85 12.55
CA TRP A 379 5.56 17.00 13.03
C TRP A 379 5.72 18.15 14.02
N LYS A 380 5.02 19.25 13.80
CA LYS A 380 5.07 20.44 14.68
C LYS A 380 4.12 20.32 15.89
N LEU A 381 3.03 19.59 15.75
CA LEU A 381 2.04 19.45 16.82
C LEU A 381 2.48 18.47 17.92
N ALA A 382 3.27 17.47 17.57
CA ALA A 382 3.70 16.42 18.49
C ALA A 382 5.19 16.07 18.28
N GLU A 383 6.07 17.07 18.37
CA GLU A 383 7.52 16.95 18.12
C GLU A 383 8.18 15.74 18.81
N GLY A 384 7.75 15.41 20.05
CA GLY A 384 8.29 14.28 20.79
C GLY A 384 7.99 12.92 20.18
N ALA A 385 6.89 12.80 19.44
CA ALA A 385 6.43 11.56 18.78
C ALA A 385 7.03 11.38 17.38
N TYR A 386 7.52 12.47 16.78
CA TYR A 386 8.13 12.48 15.46
C TYR A 386 9.62 12.78 15.57
N PRO A 387 10.45 11.74 15.70
CA PRO A 387 11.87 11.90 15.99
C PRO A 387 12.67 12.56 14.86
N THR A 388 12.11 12.57 13.67
CA THR A 388 12.77 13.12 12.48
C THR A 388 11.75 13.43 11.38
N GLU A 389 11.99 14.49 10.64
CA GLU A 389 11.39 14.71 9.32
C GLU A 389 12.12 13.87 8.24
N GLY A 390 13.33 13.40 8.56
CA GLY A 390 14.16 12.52 7.74
C GLY A 390 14.30 13.00 6.31
N ALA A 391 13.92 12.13 5.38
CA ALA A 391 13.94 12.38 3.95
C ALA A 391 13.09 13.59 3.51
N PHE A 392 12.12 14.03 4.31
CA PHE A 392 11.09 15.03 3.95
C PHE A 392 11.43 16.45 4.40
N GLY A 393 12.45 16.64 5.25
CA GLY A 393 12.98 17.94 5.63
C GLY A 393 13.53 18.71 4.42
N GLU A 394 13.80 20.01 4.59
CA GLU A 394 14.24 20.89 3.47
C GLU A 394 15.43 20.36 2.69
N LYS A 395 16.39 19.72 3.36
CA LYS A 395 17.61 19.14 2.77
C LYS A 395 17.51 17.64 2.54
N GLY A 396 16.36 17.05 2.79
CA GLY A 396 16.13 15.61 2.69
C GLY A 396 16.08 15.09 1.26
N SER A 397 16.27 13.80 1.11
CA SER A 397 16.32 13.11 -0.18
C SER A 397 15.01 13.23 -0.96
N TYR A 398 13.86 13.17 -0.30
CA TYR A 398 12.57 13.34 -0.96
C TYR A 398 12.48 14.72 -1.64
N ARG A 399 12.80 15.81 -0.91
CA ARG A 399 12.77 17.17 -1.47
C ARG A 399 13.80 17.40 -2.57
N LYS A 400 14.91 16.67 -2.54
CA LYS A 400 15.92 16.69 -3.61
C LYS A 400 15.38 16.19 -4.95
N PHE A 401 14.55 15.12 -4.95
CA PHE A 401 14.08 14.46 -6.15
C PHE A 401 12.65 14.83 -6.55
N PHE A 402 11.80 15.18 -5.55
CA PHE A 402 10.36 15.36 -5.68
C PHE A 402 9.88 16.67 -5.02
N ARG A 403 10.60 17.74 -5.23
CA ARG A 403 10.43 19.04 -4.53
C ARG A 403 9.00 19.60 -4.58
N ASN A 404 8.32 19.40 -5.71
CA ASN A 404 7.00 19.98 -5.97
C ASN A 404 5.85 19.01 -5.65
N ASP A 405 6.16 17.77 -5.27
CA ASP A 405 5.14 16.81 -4.93
C ASP A 405 4.63 17.04 -3.50
N GLN A 406 3.31 16.92 -3.31
CA GLN A 406 2.65 17.10 -2.03
C GLN A 406 2.84 15.88 -1.13
N LEU A 407 2.67 16.09 0.18
CA LEU A 407 2.82 15.06 1.22
C LEU A 407 1.52 14.85 2.00
N ASP A 408 0.46 15.59 1.65
CA ASP A 408 -0.75 15.72 2.47
C ASP A 408 -1.59 14.44 2.51
N ASP A 409 -1.40 13.54 1.53
CA ASP A 409 -2.01 12.20 1.53
C ASP A 409 -1.26 11.21 2.44
N GLY A 410 -0.08 11.55 2.95
CA GLY A 410 0.75 10.71 3.80
C GLY A 410 1.44 9.51 3.10
N GLN A 411 1.09 9.21 1.84
CA GLN A 411 1.53 7.99 1.14
C GLN A 411 3.05 7.93 0.96
N ALA A 412 3.69 9.06 0.61
CA ALA A 412 5.15 9.10 0.51
C ALA A 412 5.83 8.80 1.84
N ILE A 413 5.28 9.31 2.95
CA ILE A 413 5.82 9.08 4.29
C ILE A 413 5.68 7.59 4.66
N MET A 414 4.54 6.98 4.36
CA MET A 414 4.30 5.57 4.66
C MET A 414 5.17 4.63 3.82
N GLY A 415 5.32 4.91 2.51
CA GLY A 415 6.21 4.15 1.63
C GLY A 415 7.67 4.22 2.05
N HIS A 416 8.13 5.41 2.49
CA HIS A 416 9.46 5.61 3.06
C HIS A 416 9.65 4.77 4.34
N ASP A 417 8.71 4.85 5.27
CA ASP A 417 8.85 4.18 6.56
C ASP A 417 8.78 2.66 6.44
N ALA A 418 8.02 2.13 5.46
CA ALA A 418 8.00 0.69 5.17
C ALA A 418 9.39 0.18 4.71
N VAL A 419 10.03 0.88 3.79
CA VAL A 419 11.38 0.51 3.33
C VAL A 419 12.42 0.75 4.43
N THR A 420 12.33 1.85 5.16
CA THR A 420 13.23 2.15 6.30
C THR A 420 13.14 1.08 7.39
N THR A 421 11.93 0.58 7.68
CA THR A 421 11.72 -0.52 8.63
C THR A 421 12.36 -1.82 8.14
N ALA A 422 12.22 -2.14 6.85
CA ALA A 422 12.91 -3.28 6.26
C ALA A 422 14.44 -3.15 6.36
N VAL A 423 14.98 -1.97 6.03
CA VAL A 423 16.42 -1.67 6.13
C VAL A 423 16.92 -1.80 7.56
N SER A 424 16.16 -1.29 8.54
CA SER A 424 16.51 -1.38 9.97
C SER A 424 16.66 -2.83 10.42
N ALA A 425 15.75 -3.72 10.01
CA ALA A 425 15.86 -5.14 10.32
C ALA A 425 17.00 -5.84 9.55
N ILE A 426 17.24 -5.47 8.29
CA ILE A 426 18.36 -5.99 7.51
C ILE A 426 19.69 -5.72 8.21
N ARG A 427 19.83 -4.55 8.83
CA ARG A 427 21.08 -4.05 9.42
C ARG A 427 21.14 -4.13 10.95
N LEU A 428 20.16 -4.76 11.62
CA LEU A 428 19.99 -4.73 13.08
C LEU A 428 21.21 -5.23 13.87
N GLU A 429 21.95 -6.20 13.37
CA GLU A 429 23.07 -6.83 14.08
C GLU A 429 24.44 -6.31 13.60
N GLY A 430 24.52 -5.03 13.29
CA GLY A 430 25.79 -4.37 12.93
C GLY A 430 26.44 -5.01 11.71
N GLY A 431 26.02 -4.61 10.54
CA GLY A 431 26.43 -5.13 9.24
C GLY A 431 27.90 -4.97 8.85
N THR A 432 28.81 -5.26 9.77
CA THR A 432 30.25 -5.36 9.49
C THR A 432 30.68 -6.75 9.08
N ALA A 433 29.85 -7.78 9.27
CA ALA A 433 30.15 -9.13 8.80
C ALA A 433 29.66 -9.30 7.35
N ALA A 434 30.55 -9.08 6.39
CA ALA A 434 30.34 -9.42 4.98
C ALA A 434 29.91 -10.88 4.74
N ASP A 435 29.99 -11.71 5.77
CA ASP A 435 29.74 -13.16 5.72
C ASP A 435 28.32 -13.57 6.17
N GLN A 436 27.50 -12.67 6.77
CA GLN A 436 26.13 -13.02 7.13
C GLN A 436 25.18 -12.85 5.95
N LYS A 437 24.83 -13.97 5.30
CA LYS A 437 23.74 -14.00 4.32
C LYS A 437 22.42 -13.67 5.01
N VAL A 438 21.90 -12.46 4.82
CA VAL A 438 20.54 -12.11 5.20
C VAL A 438 19.57 -12.98 4.37
N SER A 439 18.61 -13.64 5.02
CA SER A 439 17.57 -14.43 4.38
C SER A 439 16.17 -13.93 4.76
N GLY A 440 15.16 -14.33 3.98
CA GLY A 440 13.77 -14.00 4.29
C GLY A 440 13.32 -14.53 5.66
N SER A 441 13.68 -15.75 6.02
CA SER A 441 13.36 -16.33 7.33
C SER A 441 14.04 -15.58 8.49
N MET A 442 15.27 -15.13 8.30
CA MET A 442 15.98 -14.29 9.27
C MET A 442 15.26 -12.95 9.46
N MET A 443 14.74 -12.35 8.40
CA MET A 443 13.97 -11.11 8.46
C MET A 443 12.75 -11.26 9.37
N MET A 444 11.98 -12.36 9.22
CA MET A 444 10.80 -12.63 10.05
C MET A 444 11.11 -12.78 11.55
N GLN A 445 12.33 -13.18 11.89
CA GLN A 445 12.79 -13.21 13.28
C GLN A 445 13.22 -11.82 13.78
N ARG A 446 13.92 -11.05 12.94
CA ARG A 446 14.43 -9.72 13.29
C ARG A 446 13.35 -8.67 13.47
N TRP A 447 12.18 -8.82 12.82
CA TRP A 447 11.03 -7.94 13.09
C TRP A 447 10.72 -7.84 14.57
N LYS A 448 10.79 -8.96 15.29
CA LYS A 448 10.47 -9.03 16.72
C LYS A 448 11.43 -8.22 17.61
N SER A 449 12.55 -7.79 17.09
CA SER A 449 13.55 -6.99 17.80
C SER A 449 13.44 -5.49 17.51
N LEU A 450 12.56 -5.06 16.59
CA LEU A 450 12.37 -3.64 16.26
C LEU A 450 11.47 -2.93 17.28
N HIS A 451 11.84 -2.93 18.55
CA HIS A 451 11.16 -2.25 19.65
C HIS A 451 12.16 -1.68 20.66
N GLY A 452 11.69 -0.90 21.62
CA GLY A 452 12.57 -0.27 22.62
C GLY A 452 13.67 0.56 21.92
N VAL A 453 14.90 0.33 22.27
CA VAL A 453 16.07 1.05 21.70
C VAL A 453 16.27 0.80 20.19
N HIS A 454 15.69 -0.27 19.67
CA HIS A 454 15.72 -0.61 18.25
C HIS A 454 14.45 -0.18 17.49
N ALA A 455 13.56 0.57 18.14
CA ALA A 455 12.40 1.15 17.46
C ALA A 455 12.86 2.04 16.30
N VAL A 456 12.14 1.95 15.17
CA VAL A 456 12.49 2.68 13.96
C VAL A 456 12.04 4.13 14.08
N ALA A 457 12.95 5.06 13.80
CA ALA A 457 12.65 6.48 13.75
C ALA A 457 11.98 6.81 12.41
N GLY A 458 10.68 6.58 12.29
CA GLY A 458 9.91 6.88 11.10
C GLY A 458 9.51 8.36 10.99
N ALA A 459 9.30 8.84 9.78
CA ALA A 459 8.72 10.15 9.53
C ALA A 459 7.21 10.19 9.84
N SER A 460 6.54 9.03 9.88
CA SER A 460 5.17 8.86 10.38
C SER A 460 5.09 8.73 11.91
N GLY A 461 6.18 9.02 12.63
CA GLY A 461 6.34 8.79 14.08
C GLY A 461 7.12 7.53 14.38
N LEU A 462 7.42 7.30 15.67
CA LEU A 462 8.13 6.10 16.11
C LEU A 462 7.39 4.81 15.74
N ILE A 463 8.14 3.81 15.29
CA ILE A 463 7.66 2.47 14.95
C ILE A 463 8.34 1.48 15.89
N SER A 464 7.67 1.18 16.99
CA SER A 464 8.05 0.16 17.97
C SER A 464 7.12 -1.02 17.81
N LEU A 465 7.63 -2.15 17.31
CA LEU A 465 6.79 -3.28 16.92
C LEU A 465 6.43 -4.16 18.11
N GLN A 466 5.17 -4.52 18.20
CA GLN A 466 4.67 -5.54 19.12
C GLN A 466 4.87 -6.95 18.54
N ASN A 467 4.64 -7.98 19.34
CA ASN A 467 4.79 -9.38 18.92
C ASN A 467 3.87 -9.79 17.75
N ASN A 468 2.75 -9.11 17.56
CA ASN A 468 1.82 -9.31 16.44
C ASN A 468 2.22 -8.53 15.16
N GLY A 469 3.36 -7.83 15.18
CA GLY A 469 3.86 -7.06 14.05
C GLY A 469 3.24 -5.67 13.87
N SER A 470 2.34 -5.25 14.77
CA SER A 470 1.74 -3.90 14.74
C SER A 470 2.55 -2.93 15.60
N PRO A 471 2.59 -1.62 15.24
CA PRO A 471 3.30 -0.64 16.04
C PRO A 471 2.55 -0.35 17.36
N GLU A 472 3.30 -0.15 18.42
CA GLU A 472 2.78 0.24 19.73
C GLU A 472 2.58 1.75 19.79
N ARG A 473 1.43 2.20 20.35
CA ARG A 473 1.14 3.62 20.58
C ARG A 473 1.53 4.51 19.38
N LYS A 474 1.22 4.03 18.18
CA LYS A 474 1.52 4.75 16.93
C LYS A 474 0.83 6.11 16.92
N ALA A 475 1.56 7.14 16.52
CA ALA A 475 1.00 8.47 16.32
C ALA A 475 -0.06 8.45 15.21
N VAL A 476 -1.26 8.96 15.51
CA VAL A 476 -2.39 9.08 14.58
C VAL A 476 -2.79 10.55 14.50
N PRO A 477 -2.51 11.25 13.40
CA PRO A 477 -3.00 12.61 13.19
C PRO A 477 -4.51 12.61 12.90
N VAL A 478 -5.22 13.56 13.49
CA VAL A 478 -6.58 13.96 13.09
C VAL A 478 -6.45 15.14 12.16
N ILE A 479 -7.10 15.06 11.02
CA ILE A 479 -6.91 16.00 9.91
C ILE A 479 -8.26 16.55 9.49
N GLU A 480 -8.29 17.85 9.20
CA GLU A 480 -9.43 18.57 8.63
C GLU A 480 -9.18 18.86 7.15
N ILE A 481 -10.20 18.65 6.32
CA ILE A 481 -10.28 19.21 4.98
C ILE A 481 -11.17 20.45 5.08
N GLY A 482 -10.56 21.63 5.00
CA GLY A 482 -11.28 22.89 5.06
C GLY A 482 -12.10 23.17 3.79
N SER A 483 -13.14 23.99 3.90
CA SER A 483 -13.91 24.46 2.74
C SER A 483 -13.09 25.29 1.75
N ASP A 484 -11.90 25.73 2.15
CA ASP A 484 -10.88 26.38 1.32
C ASP A 484 -10.00 25.39 0.54
N GLY A 485 -10.20 24.09 0.74
CA GLY A 485 -9.42 23.00 0.13
C GLY A 485 -8.09 22.74 0.82
N ILE A 486 -7.79 23.43 1.92
CA ILE A 486 -6.53 23.21 2.66
C ILE A 486 -6.70 22.06 3.65
N VAL A 487 -5.74 21.16 3.62
CA VAL A 487 -5.65 20.00 4.52
C VAL A 487 -4.79 20.37 5.73
N ARG A 488 -5.33 20.21 6.95
CA ARG A 488 -4.67 20.63 8.19
C ARG A 488 -4.70 19.55 9.24
N THR A 489 -3.58 19.27 9.89
CA THR A 489 -3.60 18.46 11.12
C THR A 489 -4.12 19.32 12.27
N VAL A 490 -5.17 18.86 12.93
CA VAL A 490 -5.83 19.55 14.05
C VAL A 490 -5.50 18.91 15.40
N ALA A 491 -5.13 17.63 15.43
CA ALA A 491 -4.69 16.94 16.63
C ALA A 491 -3.77 15.75 16.29
N VAL A 492 -3.07 15.25 17.28
CA VAL A 492 -2.33 13.98 17.20
C VAL A 492 -2.57 13.23 18.49
N SER A 493 -2.91 11.94 18.39
CA SER A 493 -3.04 11.06 19.57
C SER A 493 -2.61 9.63 19.25
N ALA A 494 -2.79 8.71 20.16
CA ALA A 494 -2.57 7.29 19.96
C ALA A 494 -3.60 6.46 20.73
N ASN A 495 -3.62 5.18 20.47
CA ASN A 495 -4.39 4.24 21.29
C ASN A 495 -3.82 4.20 22.72
N GLY A 496 -4.64 4.55 23.68
CA GLY A 496 -4.23 4.65 25.10
C GLY A 496 -3.70 6.03 25.52
N GLY A 497 -3.81 7.07 24.68
CA GLY A 497 -3.48 8.45 25.03
C GLY A 497 -2.41 9.08 24.14
N ASP A 498 -1.26 9.45 24.72
CA ASP A 498 -0.21 10.12 23.96
C ASP A 498 0.59 9.13 23.08
N PRO A 499 1.03 9.56 21.90
CA PRO A 499 1.92 8.78 21.06
C PRO A 499 3.24 8.42 21.75
N LEU A 500 3.86 7.33 21.30
CA LEU A 500 5.16 6.91 21.78
C LEU A 500 6.21 7.99 21.46
N THR A 501 7.09 8.27 22.45
CA THR A 501 8.18 9.24 22.31
C THR A 501 9.53 8.55 22.52
N ARG A 502 10.63 9.21 22.13
CA ARG A 502 11.99 8.71 22.43
C ARG A 502 12.26 8.56 23.91
N LYS A 503 11.62 9.38 24.76
CA LYS A 503 11.76 9.28 26.21
C LYS A 503 11.17 7.99 26.76
N ASP A 504 10.06 7.53 26.19
CA ASP A 504 9.43 6.27 26.57
C ASP A 504 10.30 5.05 26.22
N LEU A 505 11.22 5.18 25.25
CA LEU A 505 12.10 4.09 24.83
C LEU A 505 13.38 3.99 25.67
N ALA A 506 13.73 5.04 26.41
CA ALA A 506 14.97 5.13 27.19
C ALA A 506 14.83 4.63 28.65
N GLY A 507 13.61 4.31 29.10
CA GLY A 507 13.30 3.72 30.40
C GLY A 507 13.29 2.22 30.33
#